data_80650e96a5241d5b333acaaa7e145339
#
_entry.id   80650e96a5241d5b333acaaa7e145339
#
_cell.length_a   1.000
_cell.length_b   1.000
_cell.length_c   1.000
_cell.angle_alpha   90.00
_cell.angle_beta   90.00
_cell.angle_gamma   90.00
#
_symmetry.space_group_name_H-M   'P 1'
#
loop_
_entity.id
_entity.type
_entity.pdbx_description
1 polymer ?
#
loop_
_entity_poly.entity_id
_entity_poly.type
_entity_poly.pdbx_seq_one_letter_code
_entity_poly.pdbx_strand_id
1 'polypeptide(L)'
;MNEKNNQEESKPPSSIIERLKKFFRNPFFIKTQSVTEVTDFLKDAVDQNIIDKEAESIASKAIKLGDITVKEIMIPKVDMVNIQIKENTQDVIKKIIDSGHSRYPVIGNERNEVAGILLAKDILPKLFKGTTDFDINQMLRDPIVVPESKKADSLLEEFKQDRSHLAVVIDEYGEICGLITIEDILEELVGEIEDEHDIDEQEIIEINSNRYNVDAKIELEE
;
A
#
# COMPACT_ATOMS: atom_id res chain seq x y z
N MET A 1 -57.95 -15.68 -65.70
CA MET A 1 -57.74 -16.42 -64.47
C MET A 1 -56.38 -15.99 -63.87
N ASN A 2 -56.40 -14.98 -63.01
CA ASN A 2 -55.22 -14.38 -62.38
C ASN A 2 -55.39 -14.50 -60.90
N GLU A 3 -54.66 -15.43 -60.31
CA GLU A 3 -54.50 -15.48 -58.86
C GLU A 3 -53.31 -14.61 -58.46
N LYS A 4 -53.59 -13.53 -57.71
CA LYS A 4 -52.61 -12.67 -57.10
C LYS A 4 -52.24 -13.33 -55.70
N ASN A 5 -51.07 -13.87 -55.59
CA ASN A 5 -50.49 -14.25 -54.31
C ASN A 5 -50.09 -12.97 -53.54
N ASN A 6 -50.84 -12.66 -52.49
CA ASN A 6 -50.49 -11.68 -51.48
C ASN A 6 -49.62 -12.40 -50.44
N GLN A 7 -48.31 -12.14 -50.43
CA GLN A 7 -47.46 -12.45 -49.31
C GLN A 7 -47.58 -11.29 -48.31
N GLU A 8 -48.29 -11.53 -47.22
CA GLU A 8 -48.24 -10.65 -46.02
C GLU A 8 -46.90 -10.84 -45.33
N GLU A 9 -46.04 -9.84 -45.41
CA GLU A 9 -44.86 -9.74 -44.55
C GLU A 9 -45.32 -9.57 -43.11
N SER A 10 -45.14 -10.60 -42.28
CA SER A 10 -45.41 -10.56 -40.85
C SER A 10 -44.37 -9.65 -40.14
N LYS A 11 -44.81 -8.45 -39.75
CA LYS A 11 -44.04 -7.58 -38.87
C LYS A 11 -43.74 -8.32 -37.54
N PRO A 12 -42.51 -8.31 -37.05
CA PRO A 12 -42.20 -8.95 -35.78
C PRO A 12 -42.99 -8.27 -34.64
N PRO A 13 -43.45 -9.05 -33.63
CA PRO A 13 -44.27 -8.52 -32.55
C PRO A 13 -43.56 -7.41 -31.79
N SER A 14 -44.25 -6.31 -31.50
CA SER A 14 -43.74 -5.11 -30.83
C SER A 14 -43.00 -5.40 -29.51
N SER A 15 -43.29 -6.51 -28.87
CA SER A 15 -42.60 -6.98 -27.65
C SER A 15 -41.12 -7.34 -27.83
N ILE A 16 -40.74 -7.78 -29.05
CA ILE A 16 -39.33 -8.14 -29.34
C ILE A 16 -38.52 -6.85 -29.56
N ILE A 17 -39.08 -5.86 -30.22
CA ILE A 17 -38.45 -4.57 -30.44
C ILE A 17 -38.26 -3.82 -29.10
N GLU A 18 -39.24 -3.91 -28.21
CA GLU A 18 -39.13 -3.33 -26.87
C GLU A 18 -38.12 -4.08 -25.98
N ARG A 19 -38.03 -5.39 -26.10
CA ARG A 19 -36.99 -6.20 -25.41
C ARG A 19 -35.59 -5.90 -25.96
N LEU A 20 -35.43 -5.76 -27.28
CA LEU A 20 -34.17 -5.33 -27.88
C LEU A 20 -33.81 -3.90 -27.48
N LYS A 21 -34.76 -2.97 -27.47
CA LYS A 21 -34.53 -1.60 -26.98
C LYS A 21 -34.16 -1.57 -25.49
N LYS A 22 -34.68 -2.49 -24.65
CA LYS A 22 -34.32 -2.61 -23.24
C LYS A 22 -32.93 -3.21 -23.11
N PHE A 23 -32.53 -4.13 -24.00
CA PHE A 23 -31.19 -4.74 -24.02
C PHE A 23 -30.10 -3.76 -24.49
N PHE A 24 -30.43 -2.92 -25.50
CA PHE A 24 -29.53 -1.83 -25.97
C PHE A 24 -29.65 -0.56 -25.13
N ARG A 25 -30.62 -0.45 -24.21
CA ARG A 25 -30.79 0.63 -23.24
C ARG A 25 -30.17 0.34 -21.87
N ASN A 26 -29.48 -0.81 -21.72
CA ASN A 26 -28.52 -0.98 -20.67
C ASN A 26 -27.26 -0.24 -21.10
N PRO A 27 -26.99 0.96 -20.58
CA PRO A 27 -25.74 1.64 -20.85
C PRO A 27 -24.64 0.95 -20.03
N PHE A 28 -24.13 -0.17 -20.54
CA PHE A 28 -22.88 -0.74 -20.05
C PHE A 28 -21.67 0.16 -20.42
N PHE A 29 -21.95 1.34 -20.91
CA PHE A 29 -21.07 2.48 -20.96
C PHE A 29 -21.52 3.47 -19.88
N ILE A 30 -21.38 3.07 -18.61
CA ILE A 30 -21.28 4.05 -17.53
C ILE A 30 -19.98 4.79 -17.85
N LYS A 31 -20.12 5.97 -18.42
CA LYS A 31 -19.03 6.92 -18.53
C LYS A 31 -18.83 7.44 -17.11
N THR A 32 -18.16 6.60 -16.28
CA THR A 32 -17.79 6.98 -14.92
C THR A 32 -16.99 8.25 -15.01
N GLN A 33 -17.54 9.34 -14.48
CA GLN A 33 -16.94 10.67 -14.54
C GLN A 33 -16.20 11.01 -13.24
N SER A 34 -16.31 10.16 -12.22
CA SER A 34 -15.67 10.38 -10.91
C SER A 34 -15.27 9.08 -10.23
N VAL A 35 -14.26 9.15 -9.37
CA VAL A 35 -13.85 8.07 -8.48
C VAL A 35 -15.02 7.61 -7.60
N THR A 36 -15.86 8.54 -7.16
CA THR A 36 -17.06 8.25 -6.33
C THR A 36 -18.02 7.29 -7.03
N GLU A 37 -18.30 7.49 -8.34
CA GLU A 37 -19.17 6.58 -9.08
C GLU A 37 -18.61 5.16 -9.19
N VAL A 38 -17.28 5.03 -9.28
CA VAL A 38 -16.62 3.70 -9.29
C VAL A 38 -16.75 3.02 -7.96
N THR A 39 -16.52 3.74 -6.86
CA THR A 39 -16.67 3.17 -5.51
C THR A 39 -18.12 2.79 -5.18
N ASP A 40 -19.09 3.58 -5.63
CA ASP A 40 -20.52 3.25 -5.46
C ASP A 40 -20.89 1.99 -6.27
N PHE A 41 -20.35 1.84 -7.49
CA PHE A 41 -20.53 0.61 -8.27
C PHE A 41 -19.96 -0.63 -7.56
N LEU A 42 -18.79 -0.50 -6.91
CA LEU A 42 -18.20 -1.60 -6.13
C LEU A 42 -19.09 -1.99 -4.93
N LYS A 43 -19.69 -1.01 -4.24
CA LYS A 43 -20.67 -1.28 -3.15
C LYS A 43 -21.90 -2.00 -3.68
N ASP A 44 -22.47 -1.55 -4.79
CA ASP A 44 -23.61 -2.22 -5.43
C ASP A 44 -23.26 -3.68 -5.81
N ALA A 45 -22.03 -3.95 -6.21
CA ALA A 45 -21.57 -5.31 -6.53
C ALA A 45 -21.49 -6.21 -5.28
N VAL A 46 -21.14 -5.65 -4.12
CA VAL A 46 -21.21 -6.36 -2.82
C VAL A 46 -22.67 -6.69 -2.47
N ASP A 47 -23.58 -5.72 -2.56
CA ASP A 47 -25.00 -5.90 -2.26
C ASP A 47 -25.65 -6.98 -3.14
N GLN A 48 -25.16 -7.13 -4.37
CA GLN A 48 -25.59 -8.17 -5.31
C GLN A 48 -24.84 -9.50 -5.13
N ASN A 49 -23.95 -9.64 -4.15
CA ASN A 49 -23.09 -10.81 -3.91
C ASN A 49 -22.23 -11.21 -5.14
N ILE A 50 -21.78 -10.24 -5.95
CA ILE A 50 -20.87 -10.44 -7.07
C ILE A 50 -19.42 -10.48 -6.59
N ILE A 51 -19.09 -9.63 -5.62
CA ILE A 51 -17.80 -9.59 -4.91
C ILE A 51 -18.05 -9.58 -3.40
N ASP A 52 -17.05 -9.96 -2.62
CA ASP A 52 -17.09 -9.83 -1.16
C ASP A 52 -16.64 -8.43 -0.69
N LYS A 53 -16.86 -8.15 0.59
CA LYS A 53 -16.51 -6.85 1.20
C LYS A 53 -15.02 -6.58 1.18
N GLU A 54 -14.20 -7.61 1.35
CA GLU A 54 -12.74 -7.49 1.36
C GLU A 54 -12.22 -7.07 -0.02
N ALA A 55 -12.69 -7.73 -1.09
CA ALA A 55 -12.35 -7.36 -2.46
C ALA A 55 -12.80 -5.92 -2.81
N GLU A 56 -13.98 -5.50 -2.35
CA GLU A 56 -14.47 -4.13 -2.48
C GLU A 56 -13.54 -3.15 -1.77
N SER A 57 -13.18 -3.42 -0.52
CA SER A 57 -12.29 -2.58 0.30
C SER A 57 -10.94 -2.39 -0.39
N ILE A 58 -10.29 -3.48 -0.80
CA ILE A 58 -9.00 -3.44 -1.50
C ILE A 58 -9.11 -2.63 -2.81
N ALA A 59 -10.15 -2.87 -3.60
CA ALA A 59 -10.36 -2.15 -4.86
C ALA A 59 -10.56 -0.65 -4.62
N SER A 60 -11.35 -0.29 -3.63
CA SER A 60 -11.61 1.11 -3.24
C SER A 60 -10.34 1.81 -2.74
N LYS A 61 -9.52 1.13 -1.92
CA LYS A 61 -8.22 1.63 -1.46
C LYS A 61 -7.22 1.79 -2.61
N ALA A 62 -7.18 0.82 -3.54
CA ALA A 62 -6.31 0.89 -4.71
C ALA A 62 -6.63 2.09 -5.62
N ILE A 63 -7.91 2.42 -5.79
CA ILE A 63 -8.33 3.60 -6.55
C ILE A 63 -7.86 4.89 -5.87
N LYS A 64 -7.90 4.94 -4.54
CA LYS A 64 -7.50 6.11 -3.74
C LYS A 64 -5.99 6.26 -3.60
N LEU A 65 -5.20 5.20 -3.78
CA LEU A 65 -3.74 5.22 -3.61
C LEU A 65 -3.07 6.29 -4.47
N GLY A 66 -3.61 6.58 -5.67
CA GLY A 66 -3.12 7.66 -6.53
C GLY A 66 -3.32 9.07 -5.97
N ASP A 67 -4.16 9.24 -4.94
CA ASP A 67 -4.37 10.52 -4.27
C ASP A 67 -3.43 10.70 -3.06
N ILE A 68 -2.92 9.60 -2.50
CA ILE A 68 -2.04 9.59 -1.33
C ILE A 68 -0.62 10.01 -1.73
N THR A 69 0.01 10.85 -0.91
CA THR A 69 1.42 11.25 -1.08
C THR A 69 2.31 10.45 -0.13
N VAL A 70 3.59 10.31 -0.50
CA VAL A 70 4.60 9.66 0.36
C VAL A 70 4.65 10.28 1.75
N LYS A 71 4.47 11.61 1.86
CA LYS A 71 4.45 12.34 3.13
C LYS A 71 3.41 11.81 4.13
N GLU A 72 2.27 11.34 3.62
CA GLU A 72 1.13 10.91 4.44
C GLU A 72 1.35 9.55 5.09
N ILE A 73 2.21 8.71 4.46
CA ILE A 73 2.43 7.31 4.86
C ILE A 73 3.88 6.97 5.21
N MET A 74 4.82 7.90 5.04
CA MET A 74 6.23 7.67 5.35
C MET A 74 6.48 7.54 6.86
N ILE A 75 7.53 6.80 7.22
CA ILE A 75 8.10 6.81 8.57
C ILE A 75 8.88 8.12 8.73
N PRO A 76 8.50 9.00 9.66
CA PRO A 76 9.20 10.27 9.88
C PRO A 76 10.65 10.08 10.33
N LYS A 77 11.51 11.06 10.05
CA LYS A 77 12.94 11.04 10.41
C LYS A 77 13.20 10.75 11.89
N VAL A 78 12.31 11.19 12.79
CA VAL A 78 12.46 10.99 14.23
C VAL A 78 12.31 9.53 14.65
N ASP A 79 11.54 8.75 13.89
CA ASP A 79 11.27 7.34 14.12
C ASP A 79 12.15 6.43 13.26
N MET A 80 12.94 7.02 12.35
CA MET A 80 13.77 6.28 11.41
C MET A 80 14.99 5.68 12.07
N VAL A 81 15.13 4.35 12.01
CA VAL A 81 16.36 3.67 12.38
C VAL A 81 17.35 3.75 11.25
N ASN A 82 18.45 4.49 11.45
CA ASN A 82 19.50 4.68 10.45
C ASN A 82 20.88 4.32 11.02
N ILE A 83 21.86 4.15 10.15
CA ILE A 83 23.26 3.88 10.47
C ILE A 83 24.07 5.07 9.99
N GLN A 84 25.05 5.50 10.82
CA GLN A 84 26.02 6.51 10.38
C GLN A 84 27.21 5.82 9.71
N ILE A 85 27.68 6.37 8.58
CA ILE A 85 28.78 5.75 7.81
C ILE A 85 30.06 5.52 8.62
N LYS A 86 30.30 6.32 9.65
CA LYS A 86 31.44 6.22 10.58
C LYS A 86 31.14 5.44 11.85
N GLU A 87 29.92 4.91 11.97
CA GLU A 87 29.56 4.11 13.14
C GLU A 87 30.39 2.83 13.20
N ASN A 88 30.81 2.44 14.42
CA ASN A 88 31.61 1.25 14.52
C ASN A 88 30.75 -0.01 14.25
N THR A 89 31.38 -1.05 13.74
CA THR A 89 30.70 -2.25 13.26
C THR A 89 29.92 -2.99 14.37
N GLN A 90 30.40 -2.94 15.61
CA GLN A 90 29.72 -3.60 16.73
C GLN A 90 28.42 -2.89 17.10
N ASP A 91 28.41 -1.55 17.09
CA ASP A 91 27.20 -0.76 17.34
C ASP A 91 26.18 -0.93 16.20
N VAL A 92 26.66 -1.03 14.96
CA VAL A 92 25.80 -1.34 13.80
C VAL A 92 25.15 -2.72 13.96
N ILE A 93 25.93 -3.76 14.32
CA ILE A 93 25.40 -5.11 14.54
C ILE A 93 24.36 -5.09 15.67
N LYS A 94 24.67 -4.41 16.78
CA LYS A 94 23.74 -4.29 17.90
C LYS A 94 22.44 -3.61 17.48
N LYS A 95 22.53 -2.48 16.77
CA LYS A 95 21.36 -1.75 16.26
C LYS A 95 20.48 -2.62 15.36
N ILE A 96 21.10 -3.43 14.49
CA ILE A 96 20.38 -4.36 13.61
C ILE A 96 19.66 -5.45 14.41
N ILE A 97 20.31 -6.00 15.45
CA ILE A 97 19.69 -7.02 16.30
C ILE A 97 18.54 -6.44 17.11
N ASP A 98 18.75 -5.26 17.70
CA ASP A 98 17.75 -4.64 18.58
C ASP A 98 16.50 -4.16 17.81
N SER A 99 16.66 -3.68 16.57
CA SER A 99 15.56 -3.15 15.77
C SER A 99 14.88 -4.18 14.86
N GLY A 100 15.57 -5.27 14.49
CA GLY A 100 15.01 -6.36 13.68
C GLY A 100 14.72 -6.03 12.22
N HIS A 101 15.03 -4.83 11.73
CA HIS A 101 14.72 -4.44 10.36
C HIS A 101 15.62 -5.16 9.34
N SER A 102 15.14 -5.28 8.12
CA SER A 102 15.87 -5.91 7.01
C SER A 102 16.80 -4.96 6.25
N ARG A 103 16.47 -3.66 6.25
CA ARG A 103 17.15 -2.62 5.47
C ARG A 103 17.34 -1.36 6.29
N TYR A 104 18.53 -0.77 6.16
CA TYR A 104 18.93 0.41 6.91
C TYR A 104 19.48 1.48 5.98
N PRO A 105 18.92 2.68 5.96
CA PRO A 105 19.57 3.80 5.30
C PRO A 105 20.85 4.15 6.03
N VAL A 106 21.93 4.32 5.26
CA VAL A 106 23.24 4.74 5.79
C VAL A 106 23.45 6.19 5.43
N ILE A 107 23.59 7.00 6.47
CA ILE A 107 23.78 8.46 6.35
C ILE A 107 25.29 8.73 6.24
N GLY A 108 25.64 9.52 5.25
CA GLY A 108 27.03 9.89 4.95
C GLY A 108 27.61 10.91 5.93
N ASN A 109 28.74 11.51 5.53
CA ASN A 109 29.45 12.47 6.35
C ASN A 109 28.91 13.90 6.22
N GLU A 110 28.32 14.19 5.07
CA GLU A 110 27.73 15.50 4.80
C GLU A 110 26.30 15.53 5.32
N ARG A 111 25.83 16.76 5.58
CA ARG A 111 24.45 16.94 6.03
C ARG A 111 23.49 16.46 4.94
N ASN A 112 22.54 15.57 5.32
CA ASN A 112 21.53 14.99 4.43
C ASN A 112 22.08 14.10 3.28
N GLU A 113 23.32 13.65 3.37
CA GLU A 113 23.89 12.70 2.44
C GLU A 113 23.38 11.27 2.77
N VAL A 114 22.75 10.61 1.80
CA VAL A 114 22.44 9.20 1.89
C VAL A 114 23.56 8.42 1.18
N ALA A 115 24.43 7.79 1.96
CA ALA A 115 25.55 7.02 1.42
C ALA A 115 25.10 5.72 0.73
N GLY A 116 23.96 5.16 1.15
CA GLY A 116 23.40 3.95 0.56
C GLY A 116 22.45 3.23 1.48
N ILE A 117 22.05 2.02 1.09
CA ILE A 117 21.21 1.12 1.87
C ILE A 117 22.00 -0.12 2.25
N LEU A 118 22.09 -0.41 3.56
CA LEU A 118 22.68 -1.64 4.10
C LEU A 118 21.58 -2.68 4.30
N LEU A 119 21.79 -3.90 3.81
CA LEU A 119 20.90 -5.02 4.08
C LEU A 119 21.45 -5.85 5.24
N ALA A 120 20.63 -6.11 6.26
CA ALA A 120 20.99 -6.92 7.42
C ALA A 120 21.53 -8.32 7.02
N LYS A 121 20.91 -8.94 6.01
CA LYS A 121 21.33 -10.26 5.51
C LYS A 121 22.75 -10.29 4.93
N ASP A 122 23.25 -9.16 4.43
CA ASP A 122 24.58 -9.11 3.82
C ASP A 122 25.70 -9.13 4.88
N ILE A 123 25.37 -8.82 6.15
CA ILE A 123 26.27 -8.93 7.29
C ILE A 123 26.41 -10.38 7.79
N LEU A 124 25.37 -11.22 7.66
CA LEU A 124 25.33 -12.57 8.19
C LEU A 124 26.53 -13.43 7.79
N PRO A 125 27.00 -13.43 6.53
CA PRO A 125 28.19 -14.20 6.13
C PRO A 125 29.50 -13.74 6.83
N LYS A 126 29.59 -12.47 7.22
CA LYS A 126 30.73 -11.92 7.96
C LYS A 126 30.72 -12.43 9.39
N LEU A 127 29.56 -12.34 10.06
CA LEU A 127 29.37 -12.83 11.41
C LEU A 127 29.62 -14.33 11.51
N PHE A 128 29.14 -15.12 10.55
CA PHE A 128 29.35 -16.56 10.51
C PHE A 128 30.84 -16.94 10.44
N LYS A 129 31.67 -16.10 9.76
CA LYS A 129 33.13 -16.27 9.68
C LYS A 129 33.86 -15.72 10.91
N GLY A 130 33.14 -15.24 11.93
CA GLY A 130 33.71 -14.63 13.13
C GLY A 130 34.35 -13.24 12.86
N THR A 131 34.05 -12.62 11.73
CA THR A 131 34.55 -11.29 11.35
C THR A 131 33.59 -10.24 11.89
N THR A 132 34.00 -9.48 12.87
CA THR A 132 33.21 -8.37 13.46
C THR A 132 33.69 -7.00 13.01
N ASP A 133 34.78 -6.95 12.23
CA ASP A 133 35.33 -5.73 11.63
C ASP A 133 35.26 -5.85 10.12
N PHE A 134 34.39 -5.05 9.49
CA PHE A 134 34.16 -5.02 8.05
C PHE A 134 33.83 -3.59 7.59
N ASP A 135 34.21 -3.28 6.35
CA ASP A 135 33.92 -2.00 5.74
C ASP A 135 32.46 -1.98 5.21
N ILE A 136 31.61 -1.18 5.85
CA ILE A 136 30.21 -1.01 5.48
C ILE A 136 30.08 -0.47 4.06
N ASN A 137 31.00 0.42 3.61
CA ASN A 137 30.94 1.03 2.30
C ASN A 137 30.91 0.01 1.15
N GLN A 138 31.58 -1.13 1.32
CA GLN A 138 31.62 -2.20 0.33
C GLN A 138 30.32 -3.01 0.24
N MET A 139 29.38 -2.77 1.14
CA MET A 139 28.14 -3.51 1.27
C MET A 139 26.92 -2.66 0.94
N LEU A 140 27.12 -1.37 0.69
CA LEU A 140 26.02 -0.47 0.40
C LEU A 140 25.47 -0.71 -1.01
N ARG A 141 24.16 -0.55 -1.10
CA ARG A 141 23.42 -0.50 -2.37
C ARG A 141 22.99 0.92 -2.65
N ASP A 142 22.81 1.24 -3.92
CA ASP A 142 22.36 2.57 -4.32
C ASP A 142 20.99 2.87 -3.69
N PRO A 143 20.80 4.05 -3.07
CA PRO A 143 19.56 4.41 -2.44
C PRO A 143 18.56 4.94 -3.48
N ILE A 144 17.31 4.61 -3.36
CA ILE A 144 16.23 5.38 -3.99
C ILE A 144 15.94 6.58 -3.09
N VAL A 145 15.93 7.77 -3.68
CA VAL A 145 15.60 9.02 -2.98
C VAL A 145 14.43 9.67 -3.69
N VAL A 146 13.39 9.97 -2.94
CA VAL A 146 12.13 10.51 -3.48
C VAL A 146 11.67 11.75 -2.71
N PRO A 147 11.01 12.70 -3.38
CA PRO A 147 10.41 13.83 -2.69
C PRO A 147 9.16 13.40 -1.90
N GLU A 148 8.90 14.04 -0.76
CA GLU A 148 7.71 13.76 0.07
C GLU A 148 6.38 13.99 -0.67
N SER A 149 6.37 14.81 -1.71
CA SER A 149 5.19 15.09 -2.54
C SER A 149 4.90 14.02 -3.60
N LYS A 150 5.76 13.01 -3.75
CA LYS A 150 5.57 11.92 -4.73
C LYS A 150 4.30 11.15 -4.39
N LYS A 151 3.58 10.68 -5.42
CA LYS A 151 2.41 9.84 -5.23
C LYS A 151 2.80 8.39 -4.89
N ALA A 152 2.03 7.77 -3.98
CA ALA A 152 2.32 6.43 -3.48
C ALA A 152 2.20 5.36 -4.59
N ASP A 153 1.23 5.48 -5.50
CA ASP A 153 1.08 4.60 -6.65
C ASP A 153 2.31 4.63 -7.58
N SER A 154 2.80 5.84 -7.87
CA SER A 154 3.98 6.04 -8.70
C SER A 154 5.25 5.48 -8.05
N LEU A 155 5.37 5.60 -6.71
CA LEU A 155 6.49 5.00 -5.98
C LEU A 155 6.40 3.47 -5.96
N LEU A 156 5.20 2.91 -5.85
CA LEU A 156 5.00 1.47 -5.91
C LEU A 156 5.46 0.89 -7.26
N GLU A 157 5.18 1.59 -8.36
CA GLU A 157 5.67 1.19 -9.68
C GLU A 157 7.20 1.24 -9.77
N GLU A 158 7.83 2.28 -9.22
CA GLU A 158 9.29 2.42 -9.19
C GLU A 158 9.93 1.31 -8.35
N PHE A 159 9.40 0.99 -7.16
CA PHE A 159 9.87 -0.13 -6.36
C PHE A 159 9.83 -1.46 -7.12
N LYS A 160 8.77 -1.70 -7.91
CA LYS A 160 8.64 -2.91 -8.73
C LYS A 160 9.66 -2.94 -9.87
N GLN A 161 9.91 -1.81 -10.53
CA GLN A 161 10.86 -1.70 -11.65
C GLN A 161 12.30 -1.88 -11.16
N ASP A 162 12.68 -1.20 -10.08
CA ASP A 162 14.05 -1.18 -9.56
C ASP A 162 14.33 -2.33 -8.59
N ARG A 163 13.31 -3.16 -8.31
CA ARG A 163 13.38 -4.25 -7.33
C ARG A 163 13.89 -3.77 -5.97
N SER A 164 13.53 -2.57 -5.61
CA SER A 164 13.81 -1.96 -4.32
C SER A 164 12.59 -2.05 -3.41
N HIS A 165 12.81 -1.98 -2.10
CA HIS A 165 11.75 -2.06 -1.11
C HIS A 165 11.85 -0.92 -0.09
N LEU A 166 12.81 0.00 -0.26
CA LEU A 166 12.98 1.13 0.64
C LEU A 166 13.44 2.34 -0.16
N ALA A 167 12.85 3.49 0.12
CA ALA A 167 13.28 4.80 -0.38
C ALA A 167 13.49 5.75 0.79
N VAL A 168 14.50 6.62 0.67
CA VAL A 168 14.71 7.74 1.58
C VAL A 168 13.91 8.92 1.05
N VAL A 169 13.18 9.58 1.94
CA VAL A 169 12.30 10.70 1.60
C VAL A 169 12.98 12.02 1.92
N ILE A 170 12.91 12.94 0.98
CA ILE A 170 13.46 14.31 1.13
C ILE A 170 12.36 15.36 0.97
N ASP A 171 12.55 16.47 1.67
CA ASP A 171 11.70 17.66 1.54
C ASP A 171 12.11 18.53 0.33
N GLU A 172 11.46 19.68 0.16
CA GLU A 172 11.72 20.67 -0.90
C GLU A 172 13.08 21.35 -0.80
N TYR A 173 13.75 21.24 0.34
CA TYR A 173 15.11 21.77 0.58
C TYR A 173 16.20 20.71 0.36
N GLY A 174 15.80 19.45 0.06
CA GLY A 174 16.70 18.32 -0.06
C GLY A 174 17.16 17.76 1.29
N GLU A 175 16.46 18.09 2.37
CA GLU A 175 16.74 17.51 3.69
C GLU A 175 15.98 16.18 3.85
N ILE A 176 16.65 15.19 4.45
CA ILE A 176 16.01 13.91 4.76
C ILE A 176 14.91 14.17 5.79
N CYS A 177 13.66 13.84 5.42
CA CYS A 177 12.48 14.00 6.28
C CYS A 177 11.90 12.64 6.74
N GLY A 178 12.28 11.53 6.10
CA GLY A 178 11.83 10.20 6.50
C GLY A 178 12.35 9.08 5.60
N LEU A 179 11.72 7.92 5.72
CA LEU A 179 11.85 6.81 4.79
C LEU A 179 10.46 6.19 4.53
N ILE A 180 10.36 5.44 3.45
CA ILE A 180 9.16 4.69 3.12
C ILE A 180 9.56 3.33 2.56
N THR A 181 8.80 2.31 2.89
CA THR A 181 8.99 0.96 2.38
C THR A 181 7.84 0.55 1.45
N ILE A 182 8.04 -0.52 0.69
CA ILE A 182 6.96 -1.08 -0.13
C ILE A 182 5.84 -1.65 0.77
N GLU A 183 6.23 -2.14 1.94
CA GLU A 183 5.36 -2.67 2.97
C GLU A 183 4.36 -1.60 3.43
N ASP A 184 4.80 -0.35 3.69
CA ASP A 184 3.94 0.77 4.09
C ASP A 184 2.88 1.10 3.00
N ILE A 185 3.27 1.04 1.71
CA ILE A 185 2.32 1.26 0.60
C ILE A 185 1.32 0.11 0.47
N LEU A 186 1.77 -1.14 0.70
CA LEU A 186 0.89 -2.30 0.63
C LEU A 186 -0.10 -2.32 1.79
N GLU A 187 0.29 -1.83 2.97
CA GLU A 187 -0.58 -1.68 4.13
C GLU A 187 -1.76 -0.74 3.82
N GLU A 188 -1.53 0.35 3.09
CA GLU A 188 -2.62 1.22 2.60
C GLU A 188 -3.63 0.49 1.70
N LEU A 189 -3.22 -0.57 1.01
CA LEU A 189 -4.10 -1.36 0.14
C LEU A 189 -4.88 -2.44 0.89
N VAL A 190 -4.19 -3.21 1.75
CA VAL A 190 -4.79 -4.38 2.40
C VAL A 190 -5.26 -4.08 3.83
N GLY A 191 -4.78 -3.01 4.47
CA GLY A 191 -4.94 -2.73 5.89
C GLY A 191 -3.90 -3.49 6.72
N GLU A 192 -3.96 -3.32 8.03
CA GLU A 192 -3.15 -4.10 8.96
C GLU A 192 -3.39 -5.59 8.69
N ILE A 193 -2.32 -6.34 8.42
CA ILE A 193 -2.37 -7.79 8.35
C ILE A 193 -2.24 -8.26 9.79
N GLU A 194 -3.35 -8.71 10.39
CA GLU A 194 -3.33 -9.32 11.71
C GLU A 194 -2.30 -10.46 11.69
N ASP A 195 -1.31 -10.41 12.59
CA ASP A 195 -0.33 -11.50 12.73
C ASP A 195 -1.05 -12.70 13.35
N GLU A 196 -0.71 -13.93 12.96
CA GLU A 196 -1.25 -15.18 13.52
C GLU A 196 -1.06 -15.27 15.06
N HIS A 197 -0.30 -14.34 15.63
CA HIS A 197 -0.01 -14.20 17.05
C HIS A 197 -0.69 -12.99 17.71
N ASP A 198 -1.40 -12.17 16.96
CA ASP A 198 -2.24 -11.14 17.53
C ASP A 198 -3.39 -11.84 18.25
N ILE A 199 -3.19 -12.03 19.54
CA ILE A 199 -4.28 -12.44 20.44
C ILE A 199 -5.27 -11.28 20.35
N ASP A 200 -6.52 -11.57 19.96
CA ASP A 200 -7.65 -10.65 20.14
C ASP A 200 -7.57 -10.07 21.56
N GLU A 201 -6.83 -8.98 21.74
CA GLU A 201 -6.93 -8.19 22.96
C GLU A 201 -8.33 -7.62 22.93
N GLN A 202 -9.21 -8.22 23.73
CA GLN A 202 -10.58 -7.72 23.85
C GLN A 202 -10.47 -6.23 24.18
N GLU A 203 -10.84 -5.39 23.24
CA GLU A 203 -10.80 -3.93 23.35
C GLU A 203 -11.48 -3.44 24.64
N ILE A 204 -12.39 -4.24 25.18
CA ILE A 204 -13.08 -4.03 26.46
C ILE A 204 -12.98 -5.31 27.31
N ILE A 205 -12.19 -5.27 28.37
CA ILE A 205 -12.09 -6.35 29.36
C ILE A 205 -12.88 -5.97 30.61
N GLU A 206 -13.93 -6.70 30.91
CA GLU A 206 -14.67 -6.53 32.15
C GLU A 206 -13.84 -7.06 33.34
N ILE A 207 -13.36 -6.17 34.22
CA ILE A 207 -12.62 -6.54 35.44
C ILE A 207 -13.58 -6.94 36.57
N ASN A 208 -14.71 -6.27 36.67
CA ASN A 208 -15.83 -6.61 37.58
C ASN A 208 -17.11 -5.84 37.15
N SER A 209 -18.22 -6.11 37.77
CA SER A 209 -19.54 -5.57 37.41
C SER A 209 -19.64 -4.05 37.22
N ASN A 210 -18.61 -3.27 37.56
CA ASN A 210 -18.59 -1.80 37.40
C ASN A 210 -17.22 -1.24 36.93
N ARG A 211 -16.31 -2.09 36.47
CA ARG A 211 -14.98 -1.66 35.97
C ARG A 211 -14.62 -2.43 34.74
N TYR A 212 -14.27 -1.66 33.73
CA TYR A 212 -13.81 -2.14 32.44
C TYR A 212 -12.37 -1.62 32.20
N ASN A 213 -11.51 -2.44 31.65
CA ASN A 213 -10.26 -1.99 31.02
C ASN A 213 -10.57 -1.79 29.55
N VAL A 214 -10.36 -0.58 29.05
CA VAL A 214 -10.69 -0.18 27.68
C VAL A 214 -9.42 0.30 27.01
N ASP A 215 -9.13 -0.19 25.81
CA ASP A 215 -8.04 0.36 25.02
C ASP A 215 -8.35 1.83 24.69
N ALA A 216 -7.35 2.70 24.85
CA ALA A 216 -7.49 4.13 24.60
C ALA A 216 -7.69 4.48 23.12
N LYS A 217 -7.53 3.50 22.21
CA LYS A 217 -7.70 3.63 20.76
C LYS A 217 -9.13 3.29 20.28
N ILE A 218 -10.02 2.83 21.17
CA ILE A 218 -11.41 2.52 20.80
C ILE A 218 -12.11 3.75 20.24
N GLU A 219 -12.68 3.63 19.05
CA GLU A 219 -13.60 4.61 18.49
C GLU A 219 -14.96 4.47 19.20
N LEU A 220 -15.43 5.57 19.79
CA LEU A 220 -16.78 5.61 20.39
C LEU A 220 -17.75 5.96 19.27
N GLU A 221 -18.55 4.99 18.82
CA GLU A 221 -19.74 5.28 18.03
C GLU A 221 -20.84 5.85 18.95
N GLU A 222 -21.41 7.01 18.55
CA GLU A 222 -22.56 7.64 19.24
C GLU A 222 -23.90 6.92 18.96
#